data_8b89ae86d0c53b6b6f7bd9a998319d06
#
_entry.id   8b89ae86d0c53b6b6f7bd9a998319d06
#
_cell.length_a   1.000
_cell.length_b   1.000
_cell.length_c   1.000
_cell.angle_alpha   90.00
_cell.angle_beta   90.00
_cell.angle_gamma   90.00
#
_symmetry.space_group_name_H-M   'P 1'
#
loop_
_entity.id
_entity.type
_entity.pdbx_description
1 polymer ?
#
loop_
_entity_poly.entity_id
_entity_poly.type
_entity_poly.pdbx_seq_one_letter_code
_entity_poly.pdbx_strand_id
1 'polypeptide(L)'
;MSYYAGRQNQKFDMTFSVQVKVMPLKELLDPQGKAVMSGLQSLGIKSVSDVRIGKSIALQVEAGSADEARQIAEEAGKKLLANPVMEYFEIAVN
;
A
#
# COMPACT_ATOMS: atom_id res chain seq x y z
N MET A 1 15.60 24.50 -8.62
CA MET A 1 14.98 24.78 -8.43
C MET A 1 14.60 24.76 -8.43
N SER A 2 14.35 24.79 -8.67
CA SER A 2 13.59 25.06 -8.52
C SER A 2 13.36 24.73 -8.71
N TYR A 3 13.26 24.47 -8.98
CA TYR A 3 12.68 24.45 -8.98
C TYR A 3 12.27 24.32 -9.05
N TYR A 4 12.55 24.01 -9.07
CA TYR A 4 11.32 24.10 -9.19
C TYR A 4 10.64 25.18 -9.70
N ALA A 5 10.80 25.60 -10.73
CA ALA A 5 10.08 26.76 -11.13
C ALA A 5 8.68 26.47 -11.54
N GLY A 6 8.46 25.40 -12.25
CA GLY A 6 7.11 25.01 -12.63
C GLY A 6 6.19 24.75 -11.46
N ARG A 7 6.75 24.70 -10.32
CA ARG A 7 5.97 24.36 -9.15
C ARG A 7 5.12 25.49 -8.62
N GLN A 8 5.24 26.65 -9.19
CA GLN A 8 4.39 27.74 -8.76
C GLN A 8 2.92 27.46 -8.95
N ASN A 9 2.59 26.60 -9.89
CA ASN A 9 1.20 26.27 -10.10
C ASN A 9 0.60 25.46 -9.01
N GLN A 10 1.39 25.05 -8.06
CA GLN A 10 0.90 24.15 -7.03
C GLN A 10 0.19 24.83 -5.91
N LYS A 11 -0.11 26.11 -6.10
CA LYS A 11 -0.96 26.81 -5.18
C LYS A 11 -2.30 26.10 -4.97
N PHE A 12 -2.74 25.30 -5.93
CA PHE A 12 -3.98 24.55 -5.80
C PHE A 12 -3.75 23.15 -5.27
N ASP A 13 -2.51 22.75 -5.14
CA ASP A 13 -2.21 21.43 -4.70
C ASP A 13 -2.19 21.36 -3.20
N MET A 14 -2.68 20.26 -2.70
CA MET A 14 -2.59 19.91 -1.31
C MET A 14 -1.78 18.64 -1.19
N THR A 15 -1.27 18.40 0.00
CA THR A 15 -0.54 17.17 0.24
C THR A 15 -1.48 16.21 0.95
N PHE A 16 -1.64 15.04 0.38
CA PHE A 16 -2.48 13.99 0.93
C PHE A 16 -1.62 12.85 1.40
N SER A 17 -1.92 12.34 2.59
CA SER A 17 -1.30 11.12 3.07
C SER A 17 -2.09 9.94 2.56
N VAL A 18 -1.44 9.07 1.80
CA VAL A 18 -2.09 7.92 1.19
C VAL A 18 -1.41 6.66 1.66
N GLN A 19 -2.20 5.69 2.08
CA GLN A 19 -1.70 4.37 2.45
C GLN A 19 -2.06 3.39 1.34
N VAL A 20 -1.07 2.69 0.84
CA VAL A 20 -1.28 1.62 -0.12
C VAL A 20 -0.95 0.31 0.58
N LYS A 21 -1.98 -0.48 0.80
CA LYS A 21 -1.83 -1.78 1.46
C LYS A 21 -1.74 -2.85 0.40
N VAL A 22 -0.61 -3.56 0.35
CA VAL A 22 -0.34 -4.59 -0.65
C VAL A 22 -0.38 -5.93 0.02
N MET A 23 -1.19 -6.85 -0.52
CA MET A 23 -1.39 -8.17 0.06
C MET A 23 -1.20 -9.23 -1.01
N PRO A 24 -0.73 -10.43 -0.64
CA PRO A 24 -0.70 -11.52 -1.59
C PRO A 24 -2.12 -11.98 -1.93
N LEU A 25 -2.30 -12.43 -3.17
CA LEU A 25 -3.58 -12.98 -3.57
C LEU A 25 -3.95 -14.16 -2.68
N LYS A 26 -5.24 -14.26 -2.36
CA LYS A 26 -5.69 -15.25 -1.38
C LYS A 26 -5.46 -16.68 -1.82
N GLU A 27 -5.50 -16.91 -3.13
CA GLU A 27 -5.33 -18.28 -3.66
C GLU A 27 -3.88 -18.72 -3.73
N LEU A 28 -2.93 -17.83 -3.43
CA LEU A 28 -1.52 -18.17 -3.49
C LEU A 28 -1.00 -18.57 -2.13
N LEU A 29 0.01 -19.43 -2.14
CA LEU A 29 0.70 -19.82 -0.93
C LEU A 29 1.49 -18.63 -0.38
N ASP A 30 1.41 -18.44 0.93
CA ASP A 30 2.16 -17.40 1.61
C ASP A 30 3.12 -18.03 2.61
N PRO A 31 4.37 -18.32 2.19
CA PRO A 31 5.32 -18.98 3.09
C PRO A 31 5.64 -18.15 4.33
N GLN A 32 5.66 -16.81 4.19
CA GLN A 32 5.93 -15.96 5.34
C GLN A 32 4.80 -16.03 6.35
N GLY A 33 3.55 -15.99 5.87
CA GLY A 33 2.41 -16.10 6.74
C GLY A 33 2.38 -17.44 7.47
N LYS A 34 2.72 -18.52 6.75
CA LYS A 34 2.77 -19.85 7.37
C LYS A 34 3.84 -19.93 8.44
N ALA A 35 4.98 -19.32 8.22
CA ALA A 35 6.05 -19.32 9.21
C ALA A 35 5.63 -18.56 10.46
N VAL A 36 4.96 -17.42 10.30
CA VAL A 36 4.45 -16.67 11.44
C VAL A 36 3.41 -17.48 12.19
N MET A 37 2.52 -18.15 11.46
CA MET A 37 1.50 -18.99 12.08
C MET A 37 2.12 -20.08 12.93
N SER A 38 3.13 -20.76 12.41
CA SER A 38 3.86 -21.78 13.17
C SER A 38 4.48 -21.21 14.43
N GLY A 39 5.07 -20.01 14.32
CA GLY A 39 5.66 -19.35 15.47
C GLY A 39 4.64 -19.04 16.54
N LEU A 40 3.46 -18.54 16.13
CA LEU A 40 2.39 -18.26 17.08
C LEU A 40 1.95 -19.51 17.81
N GLN A 41 1.78 -20.61 17.07
CA GLN A 41 1.38 -21.86 17.66
C GLN A 41 2.43 -22.39 18.65
N SER A 42 3.70 -22.22 18.31
CA SER A 42 4.78 -22.61 19.21
C SER A 42 4.76 -21.81 20.50
N LEU A 43 4.25 -20.58 20.46
CA LEU A 43 4.11 -19.75 21.65
C LEU A 43 2.82 -20.02 22.41
N GLY A 44 2.03 -20.98 21.98
CA GLY A 44 0.76 -21.30 22.64
C GLY A 44 -0.41 -20.45 22.17
N ILE A 45 -0.22 -19.59 21.18
CA ILE A 45 -1.27 -18.72 20.66
C ILE A 45 -1.97 -19.51 19.54
N LYS A 46 -3.01 -20.26 19.91
CA LYS A 46 -3.61 -21.23 19.01
C LYS A 46 -4.94 -20.80 18.41
N SER A 47 -5.45 -19.65 18.79
CA SER A 47 -6.72 -19.17 18.26
C SER A 47 -6.57 -18.41 16.95
N VAL A 48 -5.35 -18.25 16.44
CA VAL A 48 -5.12 -17.63 15.14
C VAL A 48 -5.21 -18.72 14.08
N SER A 49 -6.18 -18.58 13.17
CA SER A 49 -6.46 -19.62 12.19
C SER A 49 -5.79 -19.36 10.84
N ASP A 50 -5.33 -18.15 10.60
CA ASP A 50 -4.68 -17.83 9.34
C ASP A 50 -3.81 -16.59 9.53
N VAL A 51 -2.72 -16.51 8.78
CA VAL A 51 -1.82 -15.36 8.79
C VAL A 51 -1.41 -15.07 7.37
N ARG A 52 -1.56 -13.83 6.96
CA ARG A 52 -1.14 -13.36 5.65
C ARG A 52 -0.22 -12.16 5.86
N ILE A 53 0.93 -12.19 5.21
CA ILE A 53 1.91 -11.11 5.34
C ILE A 53 1.81 -10.21 4.13
N GLY A 54 1.62 -8.93 4.39
CA GLY A 54 1.60 -7.90 3.37
C GLY A 54 2.48 -6.75 3.78
N LYS A 55 2.35 -5.65 3.05
CA LYS A 55 3.10 -4.45 3.36
C LYS A 55 2.20 -3.23 3.21
N SER A 56 2.56 -2.19 3.92
CA SER A 56 1.84 -0.91 3.85
C SER A 56 2.84 0.15 3.41
N ILE A 57 2.49 0.86 2.35
CA ILE A 57 3.35 1.87 1.77
C ILE A 57 2.70 3.23 2.00
N ALA A 58 3.43 4.14 2.63
CA ALA A 58 2.93 5.48 2.92
C ALA A 58 3.42 6.42 1.82
N LEU A 59 2.49 7.10 1.17
CA LEU A 59 2.81 8.05 0.13
C LEU A 59 2.36 9.45 0.56
N GLN A 60 3.15 10.45 0.23
CA GLN A 60 2.73 11.83 0.31
C GLN A 60 2.48 12.28 -1.11
N VAL A 61 1.23 12.58 -1.44
CA VAL A 61 0.82 12.86 -2.81
C VAL A 61 0.35 14.30 -2.89
N GLU A 62 0.97 15.07 -3.77
CA GLU A 62 0.53 16.44 -4.05
C GLU A 62 -0.51 16.38 -5.15
N ALA A 63 -1.70 16.87 -4.83
CA ALA A 63 -2.82 16.80 -5.76
C ALA A 63 -3.81 17.90 -5.45
N GLY A 64 -4.69 18.17 -6.40
CA GLY A 64 -5.72 19.18 -6.22
C GLY A 64 -6.91 18.70 -5.44
N SER A 65 -7.08 17.40 -5.29
CA SER A 65 -8.21 16.83 -4.57
C SER A 65 -7.87 15.43 -4.08
N ALA A 66 -8.68 14.93 -3.14
CA ALA A 66 -8.51 13.57 -2.65
C ALA A 66 -8.71 12.55 -3.76
N ASP A 67 -9.65 12.79 -4.66
CA ASP A 67 -9.88 11.89 -5.79
C ASP A 67 -8.67 11.81 -6.69
N GLU A 68 -8.05 12.95 -6.96
CA GLU A 68 -6.84 12.96 -7.77
C GLU A 68 -5.70 12.24 -7.06
N ALA A 69 -5.56 12.44 -5.76
CA ALA A 69 -4.53 11.75 -4.99
C ALA A 69 -4.74 10.23 -5.06
N ARG A 70 -5.98 9.79 -4.98
CA ARG A 70 -6.30 8.37 -5.10
C ARG A 70 -5.93 7.83 -6.46
N GLN A 71 -6.23 8.57 -7.53
CA GLN A 71 -5.88 8.13 -8.88
C GLN A 71 -4.39 8.00 -9.07
N ILE A 72 -3.63 8.95 -8.53
CA ILE A 72 -2.18 8.89 -8.60
C ILE A 72 -1.67 7.65 -7.86
N ALA A 73 -2.21 7.40 -6.68
CA ALA A 73 -1.80 6.24 -5.89
C ALA A 73 -2.17 4.93 -6.57
N GLU A 74 -3.34 4.88 -7.23
CA GLU A 74 -3.74 3.69 -7.97
C GLU A 74 -2.80 3.41 -9.12
N GLU A 75 -2.40 4.45 -9.82
CA GLU A 75 -1.45 4.28 -10.91
C GLU A 75 -0.11 3.76 -10.38
N ALA A 76 0.36 4.33 -9.27
CA ALA A 76 1.59 3.87 -8.66
C ALA A 76 1.49 2.40 -8.22
N GLY A 77 0.35 2.03 -7.65
CA GLY A 77 0.13 0.66 -7.22
C GLY A 77 0.19 -0.32 -8.38
N LYS A 78 -0.47 0.03 -9.46
CA LYS A 78 -0.52 -0.84 -10.64
C LYS A 78 0.81 -0.96 -11.34
N LYS A 79 1.55 0.15 -11.41
CA LYS A 79 2.76 0.18 -12.23
C LYS A 79 4.01 -0.24 -11.48
N LEU A 80 4.01 -0.10 -10.16
CA LEU A 80 5.24 -0.32 -9.42
C LEU A 80 5.06 -1.00 -8.07
N LEU A 81 4.06 -0.60 -7.29
CA LEU A 81 4.05 -0.96 -5.87
C LEU A 81 3.59 -2.39 -5.62
N ALA A 82 2.70 -2.90 -6.44
CA ALA A 82 2.18 -4.25 -6.30
C ALA A 82 2.54 -5.06 -7.53
N ASN A 83 2.84 -6.33 -7.32
CA ASN A 83 3.05 -7.29 -8.40
C ASN A 83 1.67 -7.80 -8.84
N PRO A 84 1.19 -7.43 -10.03
CA PRO A 84 -0.19 -7.74 -10.41
C PRO A 84 -0.46 -9.25 -10.58
N VAL A 85 0.59 -10.05 -10.72
CA VAL A 85 0.42 -11.49 -10.84
C VAL A 85 0.20 -12.14 -9.48
N MET A 86 0.79 -11.59 -8.43
CA MET A 86 0.84 -12.25 -7.12
C MET A 86 0.17 -11.44 -6.02
N GLU A 87 -0.15 -10.18 -6.27
CA GLU A 87 -0.59 -9.28 -5.21
C GLU A 87 -1.77 -8.44 -5.65
N TYR A 88 -2.52 -7.96 -4.67
CA TYR A 88 -3.52 -6.91 -4.88
C TYR A 88 -3.24 -5.80 -3.88
N PHE A 89 -3.89 -4.66 -4.08
CA PHE A 89 -3.67 -3.53 -3.18
C PHE A 89 -4.97 -2.77 -2.94
N GLU A 90 -4.98 -2.06 -1.81
CA GLU A 90 -6.09 -1.21 -1.41
C GLU A 90 -5.51 0.16 -1.04
N ILE A 91 -6.29 1.20 -1.29
CA ILE A 91 -5.84 2.57 -1.10
C ILE A 91 -6.73 3.25 -0.07
N ALA A 92 -6.10 3.94 0.87
CA ALA A 92 -6.79 4.80 1.83
C ALA A 92 -6.17 6.18 1.76
N VAL A 93 -7.00 7.19 1.54
CA VAL A 93 -6.55 8.59 1.48
C VAL A 93 -7.02 9.28 2.75
N ASN A 94 -6.09 9.94 3.40
CA ASN A 94 -6.39 10.71 4.63
C ASN A 94 -6.47 12.19 4.37
#